data_5c5df40c9ef48fe9ddf87622c906dbf3
#
_entry.id   5c5df40c9ef48fe9ddf87622c906dbf3
#
_cell.length_a   1.000
_cell.length_b   1.000
_cell.length_c   1.000
_cell.angle_alpha   90.00
_cell.angle_beta   90.00
_cell.angle_gamma   90.00
#
_symmetry.space_group_name_H-M   'P 1'
#
loop_
_entity.id
_entity.type
_entity.pdbx_description
1 polymer ?
#
loop_
_entity_poly.entity_id
_entity_poly.type
_entity_poly.pdbx_seq_one_letter_code
_entity_poly.pdbx_strand_id
1 'polypeptide(L)'
;MSTYDLIVLGSGPGGYVAAIRAAQLGLKTAIIERENLGGICLNWGCIPTKALLRSAEIYLYMQHAGDYGLAAANISADIDAVVKRSRGVAKQLNQGVTHLMKKNKITVHMGDGKLTAPGKLSVTKDGKTEELAAKNIIIATGARARDLPFAPADGKRIWTYRHAMVPPEMPKKLLVIGSGAIGIEFASFYNDMGAEVTVVEMMDRIVPVEDADVSTFLEKALKKQGMTILTGAGVQSLKASATGVTAEIKDKDGKVAKSEFTHCIVAIGIVPNTENIGLEALGVATERGHIKTDPMCRTNVPGLWAIGDVTAPPWLAHKASHEGVIAAEAIAGGHPHAMDPKNIPGCTYCHPQVASVGLTEAKAKEAGYEVKVGNFPFIGNGKAIALGEAEGFIKTVFDAKTGELLGAHMVGAEVTELIQGYTIGKTAELVEADFMHTVFPHPTLSEMMHESVLGAYGKMLHM
;
A
#
# COMPACT_ATOMS: atom_id res chain seq x y z
N MET A 1 20.00 -32.99 -6.29
CA MET A 1 18.91 -32.08 -6.62
C MET A 1 17.78 -32.31 -5.62
N SER A 2 17.44 -31.33 -4.81
CA SER A 2 16.33 -31.44 -3.84
C SER A 2 14.99 -31.27 -4.57
N THR A 3 14.01 -32.13 -4.25
CA THR A 3 12.71 -32.14 -4.94
C THR A 3 11.58 -31.77 -3.97
N TYR A 4 10.67 -30.90 -4.43
CA TYR A 4 9.52 -30.38 -3.68
C TYR A 4 8.23 -30.55 -4.46
N ASP A 5 7.08 -30.48 -3.79
CA ASP A 5 5.79 -30.36 -4.47
C ASP A 5 5.57 -28.92 -4.92
N LEU A 6 6.02 -27.94 -4.08
CA LEU A 6 5.96 -26.53 -4.37
C LEU A 6 7.27 -25.82 -3.96
N ILE A 7 7.75 -24.94 -4.85
CA ILE A 7 8.74 -23.90 -4.50
C ILE A 7 8.14 -22.53 -4.72
N VAL A 8 8.28 -21.64 -3.72
CA VAL A 8 7.87 -20.24 -3.83
C VAL A 8 9.11 -19.37 -4.00
N LEU A 9 9.17 -18.59 -5.07
CA LEU A 9 10.27 -17.67 -5.38
C LEU A 9 9.91 -16.26 -4.90
N GLY A 10 10.48 -15.85 -3.77
CA GLY A 10 10.21 -14.62 -3.04
C GLY A 10 9.35 -14.84 -1.81
N SER A 11 9.71 -14.20 -0.70
CA SER A 11 9.08 -14.37 0.61
C SER A 11 8.30 -13.15 1.09
N GLY A 12 7.85 -12.28 0.18
CA GLY A 12 6.92 -11.20 0.50
C GLY A 12 5.57 -11.72 1.04
N PRO A 13 4.60 -10.85 1.37
CA PRO A 13 3.32 -11.26 1.96
C PRO A 13 2.62 -12.40 1.21
N GLY A 14 2.54 -12.33 -0.11
CA GLY A 14 2.00 -13.44 -0.91
C GLY A 14 2.82 -14.72 -0.80
N GLY A 15 4.16 -14.59 -0.89
CA GLY A 15 5.05 -15.74 -0.92
C GLY A 15 5.07 -16.54 0.38
N TYR A 16 5.25 -15.90 1.54
CA TYR A 16 5.28 -16.64 2.80
C TYR A 16 3.90 -17.21 3.18
N VAL A 17 2.81 -16.51 2.84
CA VAL A 17 1.44 -16.99 3.05
C VAL A 17 1.16 -18.22 2.17
N ALA A 18 1.50 -18.14 0.87
CA ALA A 18 1.37 -19.28 -0.04
C ALA A 18 2.15 -20.52 0.44
N ALA A 19 3.40 -20.32 0.89
CA ALA A 19 4.23 -21.41 1.39
C ALA A 19 3.65 -22.05 2.66
N ILE A 20 3.13 -21.24 3.59
CA ILE A 20 2.48 -21.73 4.81
C ILE A 20 1.21 -22.50 4.44
N ARG A 21 0.34 -21.94 3.58
CA ARG A 21 -0.91 -22.60 3.20
C ARG A 21 -0.65 -23.92 2.49
N ALA A 22 0.29 -23.97 1.58
CA ALA A 22 0.70 -25.18 0.88
C ALA A 22 1.20 -26.27 1.86
N ALA A 23 2.04 -25.90 2.82
CA ALA A 23 2.53 -26.82 3.85
C ALA A 23 1.39 -27.34 4.74
N GLN A 24 0.41 -26.52 5.12
CA GLN A 24 -0.78 -26.91 5.85
C GLN A 24 -1.65 -27.92 5.06
N LEU A 25 -1.63 -27.84 3.72
CA LEU A 25 -2.30 -28.76 2.83
C LEU A 25 -1.49 -30.05 2.54
N GLY A 26 -0.35 -30.23 3.24
CA GLY A 26 0.48 -31.42 3.16
C GLY A 26 1.51 -31.43 2.03
N LEU A 27 1.69 -30.32 1.31
CA LEU A 27 2.69 -30.22 0.25
C LEU A 27 4.09 -30.04 0.85
N LYS A 28 5.07 -30.78 0.31
CA LYS A 28 6.49 -30.56 0.63
C LYS A 28 6.94 -29.24 -0.01
N THR A 29 7.11 -28.20 0.82
CA THR A 29 7.27 -26.83 0.36
C THR A 29 8.64 -26.26 0.68
N ALA A 30 9.20 -25.50 -0.25
CA ALA A 30 10.37 -24.65 -0.04
C ALA A 30 10.06 -23.21 -0.47
N ILE A 31 10.82 -22.25 0.09
CA ILE A 31 10.78 -20.85 -0.25
C ILE A 31 12.19 -20.33 -0.51
N ILE A 32 12.34 -19.49 -1.53
CA ILE A 32 13.62 -18.86 -1.90
C ILE A 32 13.51 -17.37 -1.59
N GLU A 33 14.48 -16.83 -0.87
CA GLU A 33 14.55 -15.40 -0.54
C GLU A 33 15.99 -14.89 -0.69
N ARG A 34 16.14 -13.75 -1.35
CA ARG A 34 17.46 -13.16 -1.58
C ARG A 34 17.96 -12.24 -0.48
N GLU A 35 17.04 -11.60 0.27
CA GLU A 35 17.41 -10.56 1.26
C GLU A 35 16.91 -10.90 2.67
N ASN A 36 15.62 -10.71 2.92
CA ASN A 36 15.00 -10.90 4.23
C ASN A 36 13.62 -11.52 4.09
N LEU A 37 13.31 -12.52 4.90
CA LEU A 37 11.97 -13.09 4.97
C LEU A 37 10.92 -12.02 5.29
N GLY A 38 9.75 -12.10 4.63
CA GLY A 38 8.69 -11.10 4.73
C GLY A 38 8.73 -10.03 3.64
N GLY A 39 9.78 -10.05 2.79
CA GLY A 39 9.91 -9.16 1.62
C GLY A 39 9.92 -7.67 1.97
N ILE A 40 9.57 -6.84 0.98
CA ILE A 40 9.55 -5.38 1.14
C ILE A 40 8.54 -4.94 2.20
N CYS A 41 7.33 -5.46 2.20
CA CYS A 41 6.28 -4.99 3.10
C CYS A 41 6.69 -5.02 4.59
N LEU A 42 7.28 -6.11 5.06
CA LEU A 42 7.69 -6.25 6.46
C LEU A 42 9.02 -5.59 6.78
N ASN A 43 9.92 -5.47 5.79
CA ASN A 43 11.28 -4.98 6.05
C ASN A 43 11.51 -3.55 5.58
N TRP A 44 10.89 -3.09 4.48
CA TRP A 44 11.18 -1.84 3.80
C TRP A 44 9.93 -1.11 3.29
N GLY A 45 8.75 -1.44 3.76
CA GLY A 45 7.49 -0.90 3.22
C GLY A 45 6.44 -0.71 4.30
N CYS A 46 5.33 -1.43 4.17
CA CYS A 46 4.08 -1.23 4.91
C CYS A 46 4.29 -1.01 6.41
N ILE A 47 4.87 -2.00 7.10
CA ILE A 47 4.89 -1.99 8.56
C ILE A 47 5.91 -1.00 9.15
N PRO A 48 7.18 -0.95 8.70
CA PRO A 48 8.11 0.04 9.22
C PRO A 48 7.69 1.48 8.90
N THR A 49 7.02 1.74 7.77
CA THR A 49 6.45 3.07 7.49
C THR A 49 5.35 3.42 8.48
N LYS A 50 4.43 2.50 8.82
CA LYS A 50 3.39 2.73 9.83
C LYS A 50 4.00 2.96 11.22
N ALA A 51 5.13 2.30 11.51
CA ALA A 51 5.87 2.58 12.75
C ALA A 51 6.48 3.99 12.78
N LEU A 52 6.93 4.53 11.64
CA LEU A 52 7.37 5.91 11.50
C LEU A 52 6.20 6.89 11.67
N LEU A 53 5.11 6.68 10.92
CA LEU A 53 3.91 7.52 10.99
C LEU A 53 3.32 7.57 12.40
N ARG A 54 3.27 6.43 13.12
CA ARG A 54 2.81 6.42 14.51
C ARG A 54 3.71 7.24 15.44
N SER A 55 5.01 7.26 15.21
CA SER A 55 5.92 8.11 15.99
C SER A 55 5.70 9.59 15.72
N ALA A 56 5.47 9.95 14.45
CA ALA A 56 5.15 11.32 14.06
C ALA A 56 3.80 11.78 14.63
N GLU A 57 2.78 10.95 14.58
CA GLU A 57 1.46 11.21 15.16
C GLU A 57 1.55 11.47 16.69
N ILE A 58 2.29 10.64 17.42
CA ILE A 58 2.51 10.87 18.87
C ILE A 58 3.25 12.20 19.10
N TYR A 59 4.24 12.52 18.27
CA TYR A 59 4.97 13.78 18.35
C TYR A 59 4.05 14.98 18.10
N LEU A 60 3.13 14.86 17.14
CA LEU A 60 2.11 15.88 16.86
C LEU A 60 1.16 16.07 18.06
N TYR A 61 0.65 14.97 18.67
CA TYR A 61 -0.17 15.06 19.88
C TYR A 61 0.58 15.71 21.06
N MET A 62 1.88 15.44 21.20
CA MET A 62 2.69 16.10 22.23
C MET A 62 2.77 17.60 22.00
N GLN A 63 2.91 18.07 20.74
CA GLN A 63 2.93 19.49 20.40
C GLN A 63 1.58 20.17 20.64
N HIS A 64 0.47 19.44 20.49
CA HIS A 64 -0.91 19.89 20.68
C HIS A 64 -1.51 19.45 22.04
N ALA A 65 -0.68 19.09 23.02
CA ALA A 65 -1.12 18.59 24.31
C ALA A 65 -2.12 19.54 25.02
N GLY A 66 -1.98 20.86 24.80
CA GLY A 66 -2.88 21.88 25.35
C GLY A 66 -4.35 21.71 24.94
N ASP A 67 -4.62 21.18 23.75
CA ASP A 67 -5.97 20.94 23.24
C ASP A 67 -6.71 19.87 24.06
N TYR A 68 -5.95 19.03 24.75
CA TYR A 68 -6.43 17.96 25.65
C TYR A 68 -6.33 18.33 27.14
N GLY A 69 -6.02 19.61 27.46
CA GLY A 69 -5.83 20.06 28.84
C GLY A 69 -4.54 19.54 29.48
N LEU A 70 -3.57 19.10 28.69
CA LEU A 70 -2.29 18.58 29.13
C LEU A 70 -1.18 19.60 28.91
N ALA A 71 -0.11 19.52 29.71
CA ALA A 71 1.10 20.32 29.53
C ALA A 71 2.28 19.40 29.17
N ALA A 72 3.01 19.77 28.14
CA ALA A 72 4.26 19.11 27.76
C ALA A 72 5.36 20.17 27.59
N ALA A 73 6.52 19.95 28.18
CA ALA A 73 7.66 20.86 28.12
C ALA A 73 8.85 20.17 27.42
N ASN A 74 9.68 20.99 26.74
CA ASN A 74 10.91 20.51 26.07
C ASN A 74 10.64 19.35 25.06
N ILE A 75 9.55 19.47 24.29
CA ILE A 75 9.17 18.47 23.29
C ILE A 75 10.23 18.48 22.19
N SER A 76 10.80 17.32 21.90
CA SER A 76 11.77 17.13 20.82
C SER A 76 11.59 15.74 20.20
N ALA A 77 12.01 15.59 18.95
CA ALA A 77 12.06 14.31 18.26
C ALA A 77 13.52 13.99 17.88
N ASP A 78 13.92 12.76 18.15
CA ASP A 78 15.20 12.19 17.72
C ASP A 78 14.93 11.24 16.55
N ILE A 79 15.32 11.66 15.34
CA ILE A 79 15.07 10.89 14.12
C ILE A 79 15.77 9.53 14.15
N ASP A 80 16.96 9.43 14.73
CA ASP A 80 17.70 8.17 14.85
C ASP A 80 16.97 7.19 15.76
N ALA A 81 16.40 7.67 16.87
CA ALA A 81 15.58 6.86 17.78
C ALA A 81 14.26 6.40 17.11
N VAL A 82 13.61 7.29 16.36
CA VAL A 82 12.39 6.96 15.58
C VAL A 82 12.69 5.89 14.53
N VAL A 83 13.76 6.05 13.77
CA VAL A 83 14.24 5.07 12.79
C VAL A 83 14.59 3.75 13.47
N LYS A 84 15.34 3.76 14.56
CA LYS A 84 15.71 2.57 15.33
C LYS A 84 14.48 1.80 15.80
N ARG A 85 13.43 2.50 16.27
CA ARG A 85 12.15 1.87 16.62
C ARG A 85 11.53 1.18 15.41
N SER A 86 11.42 1.85 14.28
CA SER A 86 10.89 1.30 13.03
C SER A 86 11.65 0.05 12.57
N ARG A 87 12.99 0.08 12.61
CA ARG A 87 13.84 -1.08 12.30
C ARG A 87 13.67 -2.23 13.30
N GLY A 88 13.43 -1.91 14.58
CA GLY A 88 13.11 -2.89 15.63
C GLY A 88 11.81 -3.64 15.33
N VAL A 89 10.77 -2.94 14.89
CA VAL A 89 9.49 -3.53 14.46
C VAL A 89 9.69 -4.47 13.26
N ALA A 90 10.41 -4.00 12.23
CA ALA A 90 10.72 -4.83 11.05
C ALA A 90 11.47 -6.11 11.43
N LYS A 91 12.47 -6.01 12.32
CA LYS A 91 13.24 -7.16 12.84
C LYS A 91 12.34 -8.17 13.56
N GLN A 92 11.44 -7.70 14.42
CA GLN A 92 10.50 -8.56 15.16
C GLN A 92 9.61 -9.35 14.19
N LEU A 93 9.07 -8.71 13.15
CA LEU A 93 8.23 -9.38 12.17
C LEU A 93 9.01 -10.37 11.30
N ASN A 94 10.22 -10.02 10.89
CA ASN A 94 11.10 -10.95 10.17
C ASN A 94 11.36 -12.21 11.00
N GLN A 95 11.64 -12.07 12.31
CA GLN A 95 11.77 -13.20 13.23
C GLN A 95 10.49 -14.02 13.34
N GLY A 96 9.31 -13.34 13.33
CA GLY A 96 8.02 -14.01 13.31
C GLY A 96 7.83 -14.88 12.06
N VAL A 97 8.13 -14.36 10.87
CA VAL A 97 8.07 -15.16 9.63
C VAL A 97 9.07 -16.31 9.66
N THR A 98 10.29 -16.07 10.16
CA THR A 98 11.29 -17.14 10.33
C THR A 98 10.77 -18.28 11.25
N HIS A 99 10.11 -17.92 12.34
CA HIS A 99 9.45 -18.90 13.22
C HIS A 99 8.35 -19.67 12.48
N LEU A 100 7.49 -18.97 11.70
CA LEU A 100 6.42 -19.60 10.94
C LEU A 100 6.94 -20.58 9.88
N MET A 101 8.05 -20.27 9.21
CA MET A 101 8.70 -21.21 8.28
C MET A 101 9.12 -22.50 9.01
N LYS A 102 9.78 -22.38 10.16
CA LYS A 102 10.18 -23.53 10.98
C LYS A 102 8.98 -24.33 11.49
N LYS A 103 7.96 -23.65 12.05
CA LYS A 103 6.73 -24.27 12.55
C LYS A 103 6.04 -25.13 11.50
N ASN A 104 5.98 -24.66 10.27
CA ASN A 104 5.34 -25.35 9.15
C ASN A 104 6.29 -26.25 8.35
N LYS A 105 7.54 -26.47 8.83
CA LYS A 105 8.55 -27.32 8.19
C LYS A 105 8.88 -26.93 6.76
N ILE A 106 8.82 -25.64 6.44
CA ILE A 106 9.15 -25.09 5.13
C ILE A 106 10.65 -24.92 5.05
N THR A 107 11.26 -25.46 3.99
CA THR A 107 12.71 -25.28 3.72
C THR A 107 12.94 -23.87 3.16
N VAL A 108 13.85 -23.12 3.78
CA VAL A 108 14.23 -21.78 3.32
C VAL A 108 15.59 -21.85 2.63
N HIS A 109 15.62 -21.48 1.35
CA HIS A 109 16.84 -21.30 0.58
C HIS A 109 17.14 -19.79 0.43
N MET A 110 18.25 -19.34 1.01
CA MET A 110 18.65 -17.94 0.89
C MET A 110 19.56 -17.76 -0.34
N GLY A 111 19.16 -16.86 -1.23
CA GLY A 111 19.92 -16.54 -2.46
C GLY A 111 19.04 -16.04 -3.59
N ASP A 112 19.69 -15.71 -4.72
CA ASP A 112 19.03 -15.30 -5.95
C ASP A 112 18.51 -16.52 -6.71
N GLY A 113 17.19 -16.60 -6.84
CA GLY A 113 16.51 -17.69 -7.54
C GLY A 113 16.29 -17.37 -9.02
N LYS A 114 16.52 -18.35 -9.90
CA LYS A 114 16.32 -18.24 -11.35
C LYS A 114 15.72 -19.53 -11.90
N LEU A 115 14.68 -19.40 -12.70
CA LEU A 115 14.09 -20.50 -13.48
C LEU A 115 15.08 -20.95 -14.56
N THR A 116 15.37 -22.25 -14.62
CA THR A 116 16.33 -22.82 -15.57
C THR A 116 15.66 -23.72 -16.61
N ALA A 117 14.54 -24.36 -16.25
CA ALA A 117 13.68 -25.16 -17.11
C ALA A 117 12.28 -25.31 -16.44
N PRO A 118 11.26 -25.85 -17.12
CA PRO A 118 10.00 -26.20 -16.51
C PRO A 118 10.22 -27.06 -15.25
N GLY A 119 9.70 -26.59 -14.10
CA GLY A 119 9.84 -27.28 -12.81
C GLY A 119 11.26 -27.24 -12.20
N LYS A 120 12.19 -26.45 -12.73
CA LYS A 120 13.57 -26.33 -12.22
C LYS A 120 13.98 -24.89 -11.97
N LEU A 121 14.72 -24.69 -10.89
CA LEU A 121 15.34 -23.41 -10.55
C LEU A 121 16.77 -23.63 -10.05
N SER A 122 17.60 -22.61 -10.23
CA SER A 122 18.87 -22.47 -9.52
C SER A 122 18.75 -21.40 -8.43
N VAL A 123 19.43 -21.62 -7.31
CA VAL A 123 19.59 -20.64 -6.24
C VAL A 123 21.06 -20.33 -6.08
N THR A 124 21.45 -19.08 -6.27
CA THR A 124 22.84 -18.64 -6.18
C THR A 124 23.03 -17.76 -4.95
N LYS A 125 23.97 -18.11 -4.10
CA LYS A 125 24.41 -17.32 -2.95
C LYS A 125 25.93 -17.39 -2.79
N ASP A 126 26.57 -16.26 -2.61
CA ASP A 126 28.02 -16.15 -2.39
C ASP A 126 28.86 -16.95 -3.42
N GLY A 127 28.45 -16.89 -4.69
CA GLY A 127 29.09 -17.59 -5.81
C GLY A 127 28.83 -19.10 -5.89
N LYS A 128 28.05 -19.67 -4.96
CA LYS A 128 27.65 -21.08 -5.00
C LYS A 128 26.23 -21.20 -5.52
N THR A 129 26.01 -22.16 -6.42
CA THR A 129 24.71 -22.41 -7.04
C THR A 129 24.21 -23.80 -6.64
N GLU A 130 22.96 -23.86 -6.19
CA GLU A 130 22.23 -25.08 -5.91
C GLU A 130 21.09 -25.23 -6.93
N GLU A 131 20.88 -26.45 -7.45
CA GLU A 131 19.76 -26.77 -8.34
C GLU A 131 18.62 -27.42 -7.55
N LEU A 132 17.41 -26.87 -7.73
CA LEU A 132 16.18 -27.32 -7.10
C LEU A 132 15.15 -27.74 -8.16
N ALA A 133 14.26 -28.66 -7.81
CA ALA A 133 13.14 -29.06 -8.65
C ALA A 133 11.83 -29.09 -7.85
N ALA A 134 10.74 -28.72 -8.53
CA ALA A 134 9.39 -28.80 -7.97
C ALA A 134 8.37 -29.14 -9.06
N LYS A 135 7.25 -29.75 -8.65
CA LYS A 135 6.08 -29.96 -9.52
C LYS A 135 5.43 -28.63 -9.90
N ASN A 136 5.39 -27.69 -8.94
CA ASN A 136 4.82 -26.36 -9.11
C ASN A 136 5.78 -25.31 -8.57
N ILE A 137 5.80 -24.12 -9.20
CA ILE A 137 6.58 -22.97 -8.79
C ILE A 137 5.64 -21.75 -8.75
N ILE A 138 5.64 -21.01 -7.63
CA ILE A 138 4.95 -19.72 -7.52
C ILE A 138 6.02 -18.61 -7.60
N ILE A 139 5.87 -17.69 -8.55
CA ILE A 139 6.68 -16.47 -8.66
C ILE A 139 6.02 -15.40 -7.80
N ALA A 140 6.72 -14.96 -6.75
CA ALA A 140 6.30 -13.94 -5.80
C ALA A 140 7.42 -12.91 -5.56
N THR A 141 8.15 -12.57 -6.64
CA THR A 141 9.35 -11.72 -6.58
C THR A 141 9.06 -10.25 -6.31
N GLY A 142 7.77 -9.85 -6.35
CA GLY A 142 7.31 -8.52 -6.03
C GLY A 142 7.78 -7.45 -7.01
N ALA A 143 7.96 -6.24 -6.51
CA ALA A 143 8.34 -5.07 -7.29
C ALA A 143 9.35 -4.20 -6.54
N ARG A 144 9.91 -3.20 -7.22
CA ARG A 144 10.82 -2.20 -6.67
C ARG A 144 10.38 -0.79 -7.08
N ALA A 145 10.93 0.24 -6.42
CA ALA A 145 10.69 1.63 -6.80
C ALA A 145 11.08 1.87 -8.26
N ARG A 146 10.28 2.69 -8.94
CA ARG A 146 10.62 3.24 -10.25
C ARG A 146 11.54 4.44 -10.06
N ASP A 147 12.68 4.45 -10.71
CA ASP A 147 13.57 5.60 -10.76
C ASP A 147 13.17 6.60 -11.85
N LEU A 148 13.58 7.86 -11.67
CA LEU A 148 13.55 8.85 -12.74
C LEU A 148 14.71 8.55 -13.71
N PRO A 149 14.45 8.38 -15.03
CA PRO A 149 15.51 8.01 -15.96
C PRO A 149 16.66 9.02 -16.05
N PHE A 150 16.35 10.30 -15.83
CA PHE A 150 17.30 11.42 -15.89
C PHE A 150 17.93 11.76 -14.52
N ALA A 151 17.45 11.16 -13.42
CA ALA A 151 17.96 11.39 -12.06
C ALA A 151 17.67 10.19 -11.16
N PRO A 152 18.40 9.08 -11.31
CA PRO A 152 18.24 7.89 -10.47
C PRO A 152 18.57 8.21 -9.02
N ALA A 153 17.96 7.46 -8.10
CA ALA A 153 18.20 7.62 -6.68
C ALA A 153 19.67 7.34 -6.33
N ASP A 154 20.32 8.27 -5.65
CA ASP A 154 21.71 8.18 -5.24
C ASP A 154 21.88 7.71 -3.78
N GLY A 155 20.77 7.60 -3.04
CA GLY A 155 20.74 7.25 -1.63
C GLY A 155 21.27 8.32 -0.67
N LYS A 156 21.73 9.46 -1.20
CA LYS A 156 22.30 10.58 -0.43
C LYS A 156 21.32 11.77 -0.42
N ARG A 157 20.97 12.30 -1.57
CA ARG A 157 20.09 13.45 -1.74
C ARG A 157 18.81 13.11 -2.50
N ILE A 158 18.86 12.12 -3.40
CA ILE A 158 17.69 11.61 -4.10
C ILE A 158 17.39 10.23 -3.57
N TRP A 159 16.22 10.07 -2.98
CA TRP A 159 15.81 8.90 -2.24
C TRP A 159 14.68 8.12 -2.94
N THR A 160 14.69 6.81 -2.79
CA THR A 160 13.49 5.98 -2.89
C THR A 160 12.92 5.76 -1.49
N TYR A 161 11.82 5.01 -1.37
CA TYR A 161 11.23 4.62 -0.08
C TYR A 161 12.25 3.97 0.87
N ARG A 162 13.21 3.20 0.37
CA ARG A 162 14.24 2.55 1.21
C ARG A 162 15.11 3.56 1.95
N HIS A 163 15.55 4.60 1.25
CA HIS A 163 16.38 5.65 1.82
C HIS A 163 15.56 6.57 2.73
N ALA A 164 14.34 6.92 2.29
CA ALA A 164 13.41 7.73 3.06
C ALA A 164 13.02 7.10 4.40
N MET A 165 13.08 5.78 4.51
CA MET A 165 12.77 5.05 5.75
C MET A 165 13.92 5.05 6.77
N VAL A 166 15.14 5.30 6.32
CA VAL A 166 16.36 5.32 7.15
C VAL A 166 17.22 6.53 6.74
N PRO A 167 16.70 7.75 6.88
CA PRO A 167 17.41 8.95 6.45
C PRO A 167 18.69 9.14 7.26
N PRO A 168 19.78 9.57 6.65
CA PRO A 168 21.02 9.88 7.35
C PRO A 168 20.91 11.14 8.20
N GLU A 169 19.98 12.02 7.89
CA GLU A 169 19.67 13.26 8.60
C GLU A 169 18.22 13.68 8.35
N MET A 170 17.64 14.47 9.23
CA MET A 170 16.30 15.04 9.00
C MET A 170 16.33 16.06 7.86
N PRO A 171 15.56 15.89 6.77
CA PRO A 171 15.49 16.88 5.71
C PRO A 171 14.86 18.19 6.23
N LYS A 172 15.44 19.34 5.85
CA LYS A 172 14.85 20.65 6.18
C LYS A 172 13.79 21.05 5.15
N LYS A 173 14.12 20.88 3.86
CA LYS A 173 13.23 21.11 2.73
C LYS A 173 13.19 19.86 1.88
N LEU A 174 12.03 19.23 1.81
CA LEU A 174 11.85 17.95 1.12
C LEU A 174 10.98 18.13 -0.12
N LEU A 175 11.48 17.67 -1.27
CA LEU A 175 10.68 17.48 -2.47
C LEU A 175 10.17 16.03 -2.51
N VAL A 176 8.86 15.84 -2.71
CA VAL A 176 8.27 14.53 -2.98
C VAL A 176 7.70 14.53 -4.40
N ILE A 177 8.19 13.65 -5.26
CA ILE A 177 7.75 13.51 -6.65
C ILE A 177 6.82 12.30 -6.74
N GLY A 178 5.55 12.58 -7.05
CA GLY A 178 4.45 11.60 -7.06
C GLY A 178 3.65 11.62 -5.76
N SER A 179 2.32 11.66 -5.89
CA SER A 179 1.35 11.76 -4.80
C SER A 179 0.50 10.51 -4.61
N GLY A 180 0.97 9.35 -5.06
CA GLY A 180 0.38 8.07 -4.68
C GLY A 180 0.58 7.79 -3.18
N ALA A 181 0.02 6.68 -2.66
CA ALA A 181 0.07 6.34 -1.25
C ALA A 181 1.47 6.46 -0.62
N ILE A 182 2.51 5.95 -1.30
CA ILE A 182 3.91 6.01 -0.81
C ILE A 182 4.38 7.47 -0.66
N GLY A 183 4.15 8.29 -1.69
CA GLY A 183 4.58 9.69 -1.68
C GLY A 183 3.89 10.50 -0.59
N ILE A 184 2.57 10.34 -0.46
CA ILE A 184 1.76 11.06 0.54
C ILE A 184 2.07 10.59 1.97
N GLU A 185 2.29 9.30 2.21
CA GLU A 185 2.68 8.80 3.53
C GLU A 185 4.04 9.37 3.99
N PHE A 186 5.05 9.40 3.12
CA PHE A 186 6.32 10.03 3.46
C PHE A 186 6.22 11.55 3.58
N ALA A 187 5.42 12.21 2.73
CA ALA A 187 5.15 13.64 2.84
C ALA A 187 4.54 13.97 4.21
N SER A 188 3.51 13.22 4.64
CA SER A 188 2.88 13.36 5.95
C SER A 188 3.88 13.13 7.08
N PHE A 189 4.62 12.01 7.06
CA PHE A 189 5.62 11.70 8.08
C PHE A 189 6.65 12.83 8.26
N TYR A 190 7.26 13.29 7.16
CA TYR A 190 8.32 14.30 7.26
C TYR A 190 7.78 15.68 7.61
N ASN A 191 6.56 16.02 7.15
CA ASN A 191 5.89 17.27 7.53
C ASN A 191 5.61 17.29 9.04
N ASP A 192 5.04 16.22 9.59
CA ASP A 192 4.71 16.12 11.01
C ASP A 192 5.98 16.10 11.88
N MET A 193 7.10 15.63 11.34
CA MET A 193 8.42 15.70 11.97
C MET A 193 9.13 17.06 11.80
N GLY A 194 8.51 18.02 11.11
CA GLY A 194 8.97 19.41 11.01
C GLY A 194 9.76 19.78 9.76
N ALA A 195 9.74 18.96 8.69
CA ALA A 195 10.29 19.34 7.39
C ALA A 195 9.33 20.27 6.63
N GLU A 196 9.87 21.20 5.86
CA GLU A 196 9.13 21.94 4.82
C GLU A 196 8.95 21.02 3.60
N VAL A 197 7.71 20.57 3.34
CA VAL A 197 7.42 19.58 2.30
C VAL A 197 6.75 20.19 1.08
N THR A 198 7.29 19.88 -0.10
CA THR A 198 6.66 20.19 -1.40
C THR A 198 6.37 18.88 -2.14
N VAL A 199 5.11 18.66 -2.51
CA VAL A 199 4.66 17.50 -3.31
C VAL A 199 4.40 17.96 -4.75
N VAL A 200 4.96 17.26 -5.73
CA VAL A 200 4.73 17.51 -7.17
C VAL A 200 4.04 16.30 -7.78
N GLU A 201 2.88 16.54 -8.39
CA GLU A 201 2.05 15.51 -9.03
C GLU A 201 1.71 15.91 -10.47
N MET A 202 1.93 14.97 -11.41
CA MET A 202 1.63 15.20 -12.83
C MET A 202 0.14 15.17 -13.15
N MET A 203 -0.65 14.42 -12.36
CA MET A 203 -2.10 14.37 -12.49
C MET A 203 -2.72 15.66 -11.96
N ASP A 204 -3.98 15.89 -12.29
CA ASP A 204 -4.75 17.07 -11.88
C ASP A 204 -5.10 17.10 -10.38
N ARG A 205 -4.87 16.00 -9.65
CA ARG A 205 -5.16 15.84 -8.22
C ARG A 205 -4.19 14.87 -7.55
N ILE A 206 -4.04 14.99 -6.24
CA ILE A 206 -3.28 14.02 -5.43
C ILE A 206 -4.08 12.73 -5.24
N VAL A 207 -3.41 11.64 -4.84
CA VAL A 207 -4.00 10.29 -4.70
C VAL A 207 -4.99 9.98 -5.84
N PRO A 208 -4.56 10.04 -7.10
CA PRO A 208 -5.46 10.13 -8.27
C PRO A 208 -6.32 8.88 -8.50
N VAL A 209 -6.04 7.79 -7.79
CA VAL A 209 -6.84 6.55 -7.84
C VAL A 209 -8.09 6.62 -6.96
N GLU A 210 -8.13 7.54 -5.99
CA GLU A 210 -9.22 7.73 -5.05
C GLU A 210 -10.40 8.51 -5.66
N ASP A 211 -11.51 8.56 -4.93
CA ASP A 211 -12.65 9.40 -5.32
C ASP A 211 -12.25 10.89 -5.31
N ALA A 212 -12.80 11.68 -6.22
CA ALA A 212 -12.44 13.09 -6.41
C ALA A 212 -12.67 13.95 -5.15
N ASP A 213 -13.73 13.66 -4.39
CA ASP A 213 -14.03 14.39 -3.17
C ASP A 213 -12.99 14.09 -2.08
N VAL A 214 -12.53 12.82 -1.98
CA VAL A 214 -11.44 12.41 -1.08
C VAL A 214 -10.15 13.12 -1.44
N SER A 215 -9.76 13.12 -2.73
CA SER A 215 -8.55 13.81 -3.20
C SER A 215 -8.60 15.32 -2.88
N THR A 216 -9.74 15.94 -3.13
CA THR A 216 -9.96 17.39 -2.88
C THR A 216 -9.88 17.73 -1.40
N PHE A 217 -10.50 16.89 -0.55
CA PHE A 217 -10.46 17.09 0.90
C PHE A 217 -9.04 16.91 1.45
N LEU A 218 -8.37 15.83 1.06
CA LEU A 218 -7.02 15.53 1.52
C LEU A 218 -6.03 16.64 1.11
N GLU A 219 -6.13 17.14 -0.13
CA GLU A 219 -5.27 18.24 -0.59
C GLU A 219 -5.44 19.50 0.27
N LYS A 220 -6.69 19.85 0.61
CA LYS A 220 -6.97 20.99 1.51
C LYS A 220 -6.40 20.76 2.92
N ALA A 221 -6.57 19.55 3.47
CA ALA A 221 -6.06 19.21 4.80
C ALA A 221 -4.53 19.29 4.85
N LEU A 222 -3.83 18.71 3.88
CA LEU A 222 -2.37 18.73 3.81
C LEU A 222 -1.82 20.15 3.59
N LYS A 223 -2.48 20.98 2.78
CA LYS A 223 -2.13 22.40 2.63
C LYS A 223 -2.33 23.19 3.93
N LYS A 224 -3.40 22.91 4.68
CA LYS A 224 -3.64 23.52 6.01
C LYS A 224 -2.55 23.14 6.99
N GLN A 225 -1.97 21.95 6.87
CA GLN A 225 -0.81 21.49 7.67
C GLN A 225 0.54 22.08 7.21
N GLY A 226 0.54 22.96 6.20
CA GLY A 226 1.73 23.68 5.74
C GLY A 226 2.45 23.08 4.52
N MET A 227 1.95 22.00 3.94
CA MET A 227 2.56 21.42 2.74
C MET A 227 2.29 22.28 1.50
N THR A 228 3.27 22.41 0.62
CA THR A 228 3.09 22.91 -0.74
C THR A 228 2.73 21.76 -1.67
N ILE A 229 1.59 21.84 -2.35
CA ILE A 229 1.13 20.80 -3.28
C ILE A 229 0.92 21.41 -4.65
N LEU A 230 1.63 20.85 -5.64
CA LEU A 230 1.61 21.27 -7.05
C LEU A 230 1.06 20.12 -7.89
N THR A 231 -0.21 20.22 -8.29
CA THR A 231 -0.89 19.29 -9.20
C THR A 231 -0.83 19.78 -10.65
N GLY A 232 -0.94 18.87 -11.62
CA GLY A 232 -0.71 19.17 -13.02
C GLY A 232 0.71 19.64 -13.33
N ALA A 233 1.65 19.32 -12.43
CA ALA A 233 3.03 19.81 -12.46
C ALA A 233 4.02 18.65 -12.63
N GLY A 234 5.13 18.89 -13.29
CA GLY A 234 6.14 17.88 -13.56
C GLY A 234 7.56 18.39 -13.35
N VAL A 235 8.42 17.54 -12.78
CA VAL A 235 9.85 17.81 -12.64
C VAL A 235 10.54 17.57 -13.98
N GLN A 236 11.14 18.60 -14.53
CA GLN A 236 11.84 18.57 -15.83
C GLN A 236 13.33 18.23 -15.67
N SER A 237 13.95 18.69 -14.61
CA SER A 237 15.33 18.34 -14.25
C SER A 237 15.48 18.24 -12.73
N LEU A 238 16.41 17.38 -12.31
CA LEU A 238 16.76 17.17 -10.91
C LEU A 238 18.28 17.01 -10.82
N LYS A 239 18.94 17.86 -10.05
CA LYS A 239 20.41 17.82 -9.92
C LYS A 239 20.80 17.80 -8.45
N ALA A 240 21.41 16.70 -8.02
CA ALA A 240 21.99 16.59 -6.69
C ALA A 240 23.34 17.31 -6.60
N SER A 241 23.63 17.86 -5.42
CA SER A 241 24.90 18.47 -5.03
C SER A 241 25.30 17.96 -3.65
N ALA A 242 26.46 18.39 -3.14
CA ALA A 242 26.88 18.05 -1.79
C ALA A 242 25.91 18.57 -0.70
N THR A 243 25.22 19.68 -0.96
CA THR A 243 24.40 20.39 0.03
C THR A 243 22.88 20.24 -0.19
N GLY A 244 22.44 19.70 -1.34
CA GLY A 244 21.00 19.60 -1.61
C GLY A 244 20.68 19.17 -3.03
N VAL A 245 19.45 19.46 -3.44
CA VAL A 245 18.89 19.12 -4.74
C VAL A 245 18.28 20.36 -5.36
N THR A 246 18.61 20.63 -6.62
CA THR A 246 17.96 21.65 -7.42
C THR A 246 16.98 21.00 -8.39
N ALA A 247 15.72 21.39 -8.38
CA ALA A 247 14.68 20.91 -9.28
C ALA A 247 14.16 22.04 -10.19
N GLU A 248 13.96 21.75 -11.47
CA GLU A 248 13.16 22.57 -12.38
C GLU A 248 11.78 21.97 -12.48
N ILE A 249 10.78 22.69 -11.99
CA ILE A 249 9.38 22.24 -11.92
C ILE A 249 8.57 23.06 -12.92
N LYS A 250 7.90 22.36 -13.84
CA LYS A 250 6.94 22.94 -14.78
C LYS A 250 5.56 22.82 -14.16
N ASP A 251 4.90 23.94 -13.93
CA ASP A 251 3.54 23.98 -13.41
C ASP A 251 2.47 23.70 -14.49
N LYS A 252 1.20 23.64 -14.08
CA LYS A 252 0.05 23.39 -14.97
C LYS A 252 -0.12 24.44 -16.08
N ASP A 253 0.39 25.65 -15.87
CA ASP A 253 0.31 26.75 -16.83
C ASP A 253 1.52 26.79 -17.79
N GLY A 254 2.43 25.80 -17.65
CA GLY A 254 3.61 25.63 -18.48
C GLY A 254 4.82 26.46 -18.03
N LYS A 255 4.73 27.22 -16.95
CA LYS A 255 5.81 28.01 -16.40
C LYS A 255 6.81 27.10 -15.68
N VAL A 256 8.09 27.26 -15.99
CA VAL A 256 9.17 26.51 -15.32
C VAL A 256 9.79 27.38 -14.24
N ALA A 257 9.85 26.85 -13.04
CA ALA A 257 10.51 27.48 -11.90
C ALA A 257 11.62 26.59 -11.35
N LYS A 258 12.75 27.21 -10.98
CA LYS A 258 13.85 26.55 -10.30
C LYS A 258 13.66 26.64 -8.80
N SER A 259 13.73 25.50 -8.10
CA SER A 259 13.57 25.41 -6.65
C SER A 259 14.69 24.59 -6.02
N GLU A 260 15.04 24.90 -4.78
CA GLU A 260 16.10 24.22 -4.04
C GLU A 260 15.54 23.50 -2.82
N PHE A 261 16.00 22.26 -2.64
CA PHE A 261 15.61 21.36 -1.58
C PHE A 261 16.85 20.76 -0.94
N THR A 262 16.72 20.27 0.31
CA THR A 262 17.81 19.50 0.94
C THR A 262 17.84 18.06 0.44
N HIS A 263 16.66 17.49 0.22
CA HIS A 263 16.47 16.11 -0.25
C HIS A 263 15.25 15.99 -1.17
N CYS A 264 15.21 14.89 -1.91
CA CYS A 264 14.09 14.54 -2.77
C CYS A 264 13.71 13.06 -2.59
N ILE A 265 12.42 12.75 -2.51
CA ILE A 265 11.86 11.40 -2.59
C ILE A 265 11.23 11.20 -3.96
N VAL A 266 11.62 10.13 -4.65
CA VAL A 266 11.01 9.68 -5.92
C VAL A 266 10.00 8.59 -5.61
N ALA A 267 8.70 8.89 -5.80
CA ALA A 267 7.55 8.03 -5.50
C ALA A 267 6.60 7.91 -6.71
N ILE A 268 7.16 7.76 -7.91
CA ILE A 268 6.45 7.74 -9.20
C ILE A 268 5.94 6.34 -9.62
N GLY A 269 5.78 5.44 -8.67
CA GLY A 269 5.29 4.08 -8.89
C GLY A 269 6.37 3.01 -8.74
N ILE A 270 6.02 1.81 -9.20
CA ILE A 270 6.86 0.60 -9.04
C ILE A 270 7.15 -0.06 -10.38
N VAL A 271 8.13 -0.97 -10.39
CA VAL A 271 8.50 -1.83 -11.50
C VAL A 271 8.54 -3.27 -11.01
N PRO A 272 7.87 -4.24 -11.68
CA PRO A 272 7.88 -5.63 -11.26
C PRO A 272 9.29 -6.24 -11.39
N ASN A 273 9.64 -7.16 -10.49
CA ASN A 273 10.92 -7.85 -10.50
C ASN A 273 10.83 -9.12 -11.38
N THR A 274 10.76 -8.92 -12.68
CA THR A 274 10.65 -9.97 -13.70
C THR A 274 11.93 -10.22 -14.48
N GLU A 275 12.87 -9.31 -14.43
CA GLU A 275 14.12 -9.41 -15.21
C GLU A 275 15.08 -10.46 -14.61
N ASN A 276 15.79 -11.16 -15.48
CA ASN A 276 16.88 -12.10 -15.16
C ASN A 276 16.47 -13.32 -14.31
N ILE A 277 15.17 -13.56 -14.11
CA ILE A 277 14.68 -14.73 -13.38
C ILE A 277 14.27 -15.91 -14.30
N GLY A 278 14.53 -15.80 -15.62
CA GLY A 278 14.37 -16.89 -16.58
C GLY A 278 12.99 -17.00 -17.22
N LEU A 279 12.15 -15.96 -17.16
CA LEU A 279 10.77 -15.97 -17.72
C LEU A 279 10.76 -16.08 -19.23
N GLU A 280 11.62 -15.34 -19.91
CA GLU A 280 11.68 -15.27 -21.37
C GLU A 280 12.03 -16.64 -21.97
N ALA A 281 12.97 -17.37 -21.36
CA ALA A 281 13.39 -18.71 -21.80
C ALA A 281 12.26 -19.75 -21.69
N LEU A 282 11.30 -19.52 -20.80
CA LEU A 282 10.13 -20.39 -20.60
C LEU A 282 8.88 -19.91 -21.36
N GLY A 283 8.97 -18.79 -22.08
CA GLY A 283 7.85 -18.23 -22.82
C GLY A 283 6.70 -17.73 -21.92
N VAL A 284 7.02 -17.24 -20.72
CA VAL A 284 6.02 -16.68 -19.78
C VAL A 284 5.49 -15.37 -20.34
N ALA A 285 4.16 -15.29 -20.48
CA ALA A 285 3.48 -14.11 -21.00
C ALA A 285 3.51 -12.96 -20.00
N THR A 286 3.93 -11.77 -20.48
CA THR A 286 3.94 -10.55 -19.70
C THR A 286 3.19 -9.43 -20.40
N GLU A 287 2.69 -8.47 -19.62
CA GLU A 287 2.09 -7.23 -20.10
C GLU A 287 2.61 -6.05 -19.31
N ARG A 288 3.22 -5.07 -19.99
CA ARG A 288 3.90 -3.92 -19.34
C ARG A 288 4.90 -4.35 -18.25
N GLY A 289 5.58 -5.48 -18.45
CA GLY A 289 6.52 -6.06 -17.51
C GLY A 289 5.92 -6.96 -16.42
N HIS A 290 4.60 -6.97 -16.21
CA HIS A 290 3.91 -7.82 -15.24
C HIS A 290 3.56 -9.18 -15.83
N ILE A 291 3.66 -10.23 -15.04
CA ILE A 291 3.28 -11.58 -15.45
C ILE A 291 1.76 -11.68 -15.58
N LYS A 292 1.27 -12.19 -16.72
CA LYS A 292 -0.16 -12.44 -16.93
C LYS A 292 -0.59 -13.71 -16.21
N THR A 293 -1.70 -13.63 -15.50
CA THR A 293 -2.30 -14.76 -14.78
C THR A 293 -3.80 -14.85 -15.02
N ASP A 294 -4.33 -16.05 -14.88
CA ASP A 294 -5.77 -16.26 -14.75
C ASP A 294 -6.26 -15.94 -13.31
N PRO A 295 -7.58 -15.95 -13.04
CA PRO A 295 -8.12 -15.70 -11.69
C PRO A 295 -7.66 -16.67 -10.60
N MET A 296 -7.09 -17.82 -10.98
CA MET A 296 -6.48 -18.80 -10.06
C MET A 296 -4.98 -18.61 -9.93
N CYS A 297 -4.42 -17.51 -10.44
CA CYS A 297 -2.99 -17.18 -10.42
C CYS A 297 -2.10 -18.08 -11.31
N ARG A 298 -2.68 -18.82 -12.27
CA ARG A 298 -1.91 -19.63 -13.23
C ARG A 298 -1.33 -18.75 -14.32
N THR A 299 -0.10 -19.00 -14.70
CA THR A 299 0.48 -18.42 -15.91
C THR A 299 0.11 -19.25 -17.15
N ASN A 300 0.55 -18.83 -18.32
CA ASN A 300 0.41 -19.63 -19.55
C ASN A 300 1.32 -20.87 -19.60
N VAL A 301 2.24 -21.03 -18.63
CA VAL A 301 3.18 -22.17 -18.56
C VAL A 301 2.67 -23.15 -17.48
N PRO A 302 2.38 -24.41 -17.83
CA PRO A 302 1.94 -25.41 -16.88
C PRO A 302 2.89 -25.61 -15.70
N GLY A 303 2.36 -25.65 -14.48
CA GLY A 303 3.13 -25.76 -13.24
C GLY A 303 3.80 -24.47 -12.79
N LEU A 304 3.60 -23.36 -13.50
CA LEU A 304 4.12 -22.05 -13.13
C LEU A 304 2.97 -21.08 -12.80
N TRP A 305 3.07 -20.46 -11.65
CA TRP A 305 2.11 -19.56 -11.04
C TRP A 305 2.75 -18.22 -10.73
N ALA A 306 1.98 -17.14 -10.62
CA ALA A 306 2.52 -15.85 -10.19
C ALA A 306 1.51 -15.09 -9.33
N ILE A 307 2.00 -14.40 -8.28
CA ILE A 307 1.19 -13.68 -7.31
C ILE A 307 1.87 -12.38 -6.87
N GLY A 308 1.08 -11.44 -6.34
CA GLY A 308 1.53 -10.18 -5.76
C GLY A 308 1.97 -9.16 -6.81
N ASP A 309 2.89 -8.27 -6.43
CA ASP A 309 3.21 -7.08 -7.23
C ASP A 309 3.94 -7.39 -8.56
N VAL A 310 4.34 -8.63 -8.77
CA VAL A 310 4.87 -9.11 -10.05
C VAL A 310 3.75 -9.32 -11.10
N THR A 311 2.49 -9.34 -10.67
CA THR A 311 1.28 -9.45 -11.49
C THR A 311 0.58 -8.09 -11.65
N ALA A 312 -0.59 -8.08 -12.30
CA ALA A 312 -1.40 -6.87 -12.50
C ALA A 312 -1.86 -6.20 -11.19
N PRO A 313 -2.09 -4.86 -11.20
CA PRO A 313 -2.58 -4.12 -10.02
C PRO A 313 -3.96 -4.62 -9.55
N PRO A 314 -4.39 -4.21 -8.32
CA PRO A 314 -3.68 -3.33 -7.39
C PRO A 314 -2.51 -4.01 -6.69
N TRP A 315 -1.44 -3.25 -6.43
CA TRP A 315 -0.22 -3.77 -5.78
C TRP A 315 -0.31 -3.59 -4.27
N LEU A 316 -0.94 -4.56 -3.61
CA LEU A 316 -1.29 -4.51 -2.20
C LEU A 316 -0.94 -5.84 -1.51
N ALA A 317 -0.41 -5.75 -0.32
CA ALA A 317 0.06 -6.91 0.45
C ALA A 317 -1.07 -7.92 0.74
N HIS A 318 -2.27 -7.42 1.06
CA HIS A 318 -3.45 -8.28 1.32
C HIS A 318 -3.96 -8.97 0.05
N LYS A 319 -3.93 -8.29 -1.13
CA LYS A 319 -4.19 -8.95 -2.42
C LYS A 319 -3.20 -10.10 -2.62
N ALA A 320 -1.89 -9.83 -2.48
CA ALA A 320 -0.86 -10.84 -2.64
C ALA A 320 -1.05 -12.03 -1.69
N SER A 321 -1.43 -11.79 -0.44
CA SER A 321 -1.70 -12.84 0.55
C SER A 321 -2.90 -13.72 0.14
N HIS A 322 -3.99 -13.13 -0.32
CA HIS A 322 -5.15 -13.86 -0.82
C HIS A 322 -4.83 -14.66 -2.09
N GLU A 323 -4.10 -14.07 -3.04
CA GLU A 323 -3.59 -14.79 -4.22
C GLU A 323 -2.71 -15.98 -3.81
N GLY A 324 -1.90 -15.81 -2.76
CA GLY A 324 -1.07 -16.89 -2.21
C GLY A 324 -1.89 -18.07 -1.69
N VAL A 325 -2.99 -17.81 -0.99
CA VAL A 325 -3.93 -18.86 -0.53
C VAL A 325 -4.60 -19.54 -1.72
N ILE A 326 -5.16 -18.77 -2.66
CA ILE A 326 -5.83 -19.27 -3.87
C ILE A 326 -4.88 -20.18 -4.66
N ALA A 327 -3.66 -19.72 -4.95
CA ALA A 327 -2.68 -20.51 -5.70
C ALA A 327 -2.32 -21.79 -4.96
N ALA A 328 -2.06 -21.75 -3.65
CA ALA A 328 -1.70 -22.92 -2.85
C ALA A 328 -2.84 -23.96 -2.81
N GLU A 329 -4.09 -23.52 -2.64
CA GLU A 329 -5.27 -24.40 -2.64
C GLU A 329 -5.53 -25.02 -4.01
N ALA A 330 -5.42 -24.25 -5.08
CA ALA A 330 -5.54 -24.76 -6.44
C ALA A 330 -4.45 -25.79 -6.80
N ILE A 331 -3.20 -25.54 -6.36
CA ILE A 331 -2.07 -26.49 -6.53
C ILE A 331 -2.32 -27.80 -5.76
N ALA A 332 -2.93 -27.72 -4.58
CA ALA A 332 -3.29 -28.89 -3.78
C ALA A 332 -4.50 -29.68 -4.32
N GLY A 333 -5.11 -29.25 -5.44
CA GLY A 333 -6.27 -29.89 -6.04
C GLY A 333 -7.62 -29.43 -5.47
N GLY A 334 -7.64 -28.35 -4.68
CA GLY A 334 -8.87 -27.70 -4.22
C GLY A 334 -9.53 -26.83 -5.30
N HIS A 335 -10.68 -26.27 -4.94
CA HIS A 335 -11.47 -25.38 -5.79
C HIS A 335 -11.70 -24.03 -5.07
N PRO A 336 -10.66 -23.20 -4.90
CA PRO A 336 -10.81 -21.90 -4.26
C PRO A 336 -11.67 -20.95 -5.09
N HIS A 337 -12.34 -20.02 -4.42
CA HIS A 337 -13.04 -18.94 -5.10
C HIS A 337 -12.03 -17.91 -5.61
N ALA A 338 -12.27 -17.40 -6.82
CA ALA A 338 -11.51 -16.28 -7.36
C ALA A 338 -11.77 -15.01 -6.53
N MET A 339 -10.74 -14.23 -6.34
CA MET A 339 -10.88 -12.92 -5.70
C MET A 339 -11.53 -11.93 -6.69
N ASP A 340 -12.57 -11.21 -6.23
CA ASP A 340 -13.12 -10.10 -7.01
C ASP A 340 -12.24 -8.86 -6.79
N PRO A 341 -11.59 -8.31 -7.83
CA PRO A 341 -10.78 -7.11 -7.72
C PRO A 341 -11.53 -5.88 -7.20
N LYS A 342 -12.86 -5.81 -7.38
CA LYS A 342 -13.71 -4.72 -6.90
C LYS A 342 -13.88 -4.72 -5.37
N ASN A 343 -13.56 -5.83 -4.71
CA ASN A 343 -13.69 -5.98 -3.26
C ASN A 343 -12.34 -5.86 -2.52
N ILE A 344 -11.30 -5.41 -3.20
CA ILE A 344 -9.98 -5.19 -2.60
C ILE A 344 -9.93 -3.75 -2.05
N PRO A 345 -9.86 -3.56 -0.71
CA PRO A 345 -9.77 -2.21 -0.15
C PRO A 345 -8.39 -1.60 -0.35
N GLY A 346 -8.34 -0.28 -0.53
CA GLY A 346 -7.13 0.53 -0.54
C GLY A 346 -7.02 1.38 0.72
N CYS A 347 -5.80 1.61 1.21
CA CYS A 347 -5.54 2.45 2.38
C CYS A 347 -4.29 3.30 2.18
N THR A 348 -4.34 4.57 2.57
CA THR A 348 -3.20 5.49 2.67
C THR A 348 -3.15 6.04 4.09
N TYR A 349 -2.04 5.82 4.78
CA TYR A 349 -1.89 6.08 6.22
C TYR A 349 -1.27 7.46 6.51
N CYS A 350 -1.64 8.46 5.75
CA CYS A 350 -1.32 9.87 6.03
C CYS A 350 -2.22 10.44 7.13
N HIS A 351 -2.04 11.68 7.48
CA HIS A 351 -2.93 12.39 8.40
C HIS A 351 -3.62 13.56 7.66
N PRO A 352 -4.99 13.51 7.49
CA PRO A 352 -5.92 12.43 7.82
C PRO A 352 -5.73 11.19 6.93
N GLN A 353 -6.12 10.00 7.43
CA GLN A 353 -6.05 8.75 6.70
C GLN A 353 -7.04 8.73 5.54
N VAL A 354 -6.76 7.90 4.53
CA VAL A 354 -7.66 7.63 3.40
C VAL A 354 -7.90 6.14 3.28
N ALA A 355 -9.14 5.74 3.02
CA ALA A 355 -9.48 4.36 2.72
C ALA A 355 -10.63 4.28 1.70
N SER A 356 -10.59 3.25 0.85
CA SER A 356 -11.61 3.05 -0.17
C SER A 356 -11.81 1.58 -0.52
N VAL A 357 -12.99 1.23 -1.01
CA VAL A 357 -13.30 -0.06 -1.62
C VAL A 357 -14.34 0.14 -2.72
N GLY A 358 -14.21 -0.58 -3.83
CA GLY A 358 -15.17 -0.58 -4.93
C GLY A 358 -15.00 0.58 -5.91
N LEU A 359 -16.10 0.96 -6.54
CA LEU A 359 -16.14 1.98 -7.58
C LEU A 359 -16.27 3.38 -6.98
N THR A 360 -15.48 4.33 -7.50
CA THR A 360 -15.75 5.75 -7.25
C THR A 360 -17.07 6.17 -7.89
N GLU A 361 -17.67 7.25 -7.45
CA GLU A 361 -18.90 7.77 -8.04
C GLU A 361 -18.76 7.96 -9.57
N ALA A 362 -17.63 8.51 -10.01
CA ALA A 362 -17.36 8.73 -11.43
C ALA A 362 -17.29 7.40 -12.20
N LYS A 363 -16.56 6.40 -11.68
CA LYS A 363 -16.43 5.07 -12.31
C LYS A 363 -17.75 4.31 -12.32
N ALA A 364 -18.59 4.45 -11.28
CA ALA A 364 -19.91 3.84 -11.25
C ALA A 364 -20.82 4.44 -12.34
N LYS A 365 -20.83 5.77 -12.51
CA LYS A 365 -21.56 6.44 -13.59
C LYS A 365 -21.03 6.07 -14.98
N GLU A 366 -19.70 6.01 -15.14
CA GLU A 366 -19.07 5.57 -16.40
C GLU A 366 -19.43 4.11 -16.77
N ALA A 367 -19.57 3.25 -15.74
CA ALA A 367 -20.03 1.87 -15.94
C ALA A 367 -21.54 1.74 -16.19
N GLY A 368 -22.28 2.85 -16.24
CA GLY A 368 -23.71 2.91 -16.56
C GLY A 368 -24.66 2.70 -15.38
N TYR A 369 -24.16 2.75 -14.15
CA TYR A 369 -25.01 2.71 -12.95
C TYR A 369 -25.74 4.03 -12.75
N GLU A 370 -26.98 3.96 -12.34
CA GLU A 370 -27.71 5.07 -11.72
C GLU A 370 -27.37 5.05 -10.23
N VAL A 371 -26.75 6.11 -9.71
CA VAL A 371 -26.15 6.09 -8.38
C VAL A 371 -26.95 6.91 -7.35
N LYS A 372 -27.01 6.39 -6.13
CA LYS A 372 -27.34 7.15 -4.91
C LYS A 372 -26.08 7.30 -4.09
N VAL A 373 -25.81 8.54 -3.68
CA VAL A 373 -24.58 8.89 -2.97
C VAL A 373 -24.94 9.45 -1.60
N GLY A 374 -24.34 8.88 -0.56
CA GLY A 374 -24.36 9.41 0.78
C GLY A 374 -23.01 10.01 1.16
N ASN A 375 -23.03 11.05 1.95
CA ASN A 375 -21.84 11.68 2.49
C ASN A 375 -22.12 12.13 3.92
N PHE A 376 -21.35 11.64 4.89
CA PHE A 376 -21.47 12.04 6.29
C PHE A 376 -20.14 12.60 6.80
N PRO A 377 -20.10 13.86 7.26
CA PRO A 377 -18.86 14.48 7.75
C PRO A 377 -18.57 14.08 9.19
N PHE A 378 -17.28 13.99 9.54
CA PHE A 378 -16.80 13.64 10.87
C PHE A 378 -17.30 14.59 11.96
N ILE A 379 -17.49 15.87 11.65
CA ILE A 379 -18.01 16.85 12.61
C ILE A 379 -19.41 16.52 13.12
N GLY A 380 -20.17 15.69 12.42
CA GLY A 380 -21.49 15.20 12.87
C GLY A 380 -21.40 14.01 13.84
N ASN A 381 -20.19 13.52 14.15
CA ASN A 381 -20.00 12.34 14.98
C ASN A 381 -19.41 12.68 16.36
N GLY A 382 -20.13 12.34 17.43
CA GLY A 382 -19.72 12.64 18.80
C GLY A 382 -18.39 12.01 19.21
N LYS A 383 -18.06 10.81 18.69
CA LYS A 383 -16.77 10.17 18.98
C LYS A 383 -15.61 10.87 18.26
N ALA A 384 -15.80 11.32 17.02
CA ALA A 384 -14.79 12.09 16.29
C ALA A 384 -14.48 13.41 17.02
N ILE A 385 -15.51 14.11 17.50
CA ILE A 385 -15.36 15.33 18.30
C ILE A 385 -14.62 15.03 19.61
N ALA A 386 -14.99 13.96 20.31
CA ALA A 386 -14.35 13.59 21.58
C ALA A 386 -12.87 13.20 21.43
N LEU A 387 -12.48 12.70 20.27
CA LEU A 387 -11.08 12.39 19.94
C LEU A 387 -10.27 13.63 19.53
N GLY A 388 -10.92 14.76 19.23
CA GLY A 388 -10.26 15.91 18.61
C GLY A 388 -10.01 15.73 17.11
N GLU A 389 -10.61 14.74 16.47
CA GLU A 389 -10.38 14.32 15.09
C GLU A 389 -11.66 14.48 14.25
N ALA A 390 -12.24 15.67 14.26
CA ALA A 390 -13.50 15.97 13.59
C ALA A 390 -13.35 16.34 12.10
N GLU A 391 -12.16 16.22 11.52
CA GLU A 391 -11.90 16.48 10.11
C GLU A 391 -12.03 15.20 9.28
N GLY A 392 -12.90 15.20 8.27
CA GLY A 392 -13.10 14.05 7.40
C GLY A 392 -14.55 13.85 6.97
N PHE A 393 -14.76 12.81 6.17
CA PHE A 393 -16.08 12.33 5.80
C PHE A 393 -16.06 10.86 5.37
N ILE A 394 -17.23 10.23 5.37
CA ILE A 394 -17.51 8.93 4.79
C ILE A 394 -18.47 9.11 3.61
N LYS A 395 -18.07 8.69 2.42
CA LYS A 395 -18.88 8.69 1.20
C LYS A 395 -19.22 7.26 0.79
N THR A 396 -20.51 6.99 0.53
CA THR A 396 -21.01 5.71 0.00
C THR A 396 -21.67 5.92 -1.36
N VAL A 397 -21.51 4.94 -2.24
CA VAL A 397 -22.09 4.92 -3.59
C VAL A 397 -22.88 3.64 -3.76
N PHE A 398 -24.18 3.77 -4.00
CA PHE A 398 -25.12 2.64 -4.21
C PHE A 398 -25.69 2.65 -5.64
N ASP A 399 -25.98 1.47 -6.15
CA ASP A 399 -26.85 1.35 -7.32
C ASP A 399 -28.29 1.71 -6.92
N ALA A 400 -28.87 2.72 -7.57
CA ALA A 400 -30.21 3.20 -7.28
C ALA A 400 -31.32 2.16 -7.56
N LYS A 401 -31.02 1.15 -8.42
CA LYS A 401 -31.99 0.13 -8.85
C LYS A 401 -32.00 -1.10 -7.95
N THR A 402 -30.83 -1.55 -7.52
CA THR A 402 -30.69 -2.80 -6.75
C THR A 402 -30.43 -2.56 -5.27
N GLY A 403 -29.93 -1.37 -4.89
CA GLY A 403 -29.45 -1.09 -3.56
C GLY A 403 -28.05 -1.64 -3.25
N GLU A 404 -27.38 -2.24 -4.24
CA GLU A 404 -26.01 -2.76 -4.07
C GLU A 404 -25.03 -1.66 -3.69
N LEU A 405 -24.16 -1.92 -2.71
CA LEU A 405 -23.04 -1.05 -2.39
C LEU A 405 -21.97 -1.15 -3.48
N LEU A 406 -21.88 -0.15 -4.36
CA LEU A 406 -20.89 -0.09 -5.43
C LEU A 406 -19.51 0.33 -4.93
N GLY A 407 -19.46 1.22 -3.94
CA GLY A 407 -18.21 1.68 -3.36
C GLY A 407 -18.38 2.50 -2.08
N ALA A 408 -17.29 2.57 -1.33
CA ALA A 408 -17.16 3.43 -0.16
C ALA A 408 -15.78 4.10 -0.14
N HIS A 409 -15.75 5.40 0.18
CA HIS A 409 -14.57 6.25 0.10
C HIS A 409 -14.53 7.15 1.34
N MET A 410 -13.42 7.10 2.06
CA MET A 410 -13.32 7.73 3.37
C MET A 410 -12.05 8.55 3.49
N VAL A 411 -12.13 9.66 4.20
CA VAL A 411 -10.97 10.43 4.65
C VAL A 411 -11.22 10.88 6.09
N GLY A 412 -10.25 10.67 6.98
CA GLY A 412 -10.39 11.02 8.41
C GLY A 412 -9.62 10.06 9.33
N ALA A 413 -9.83 10.21 10.63
CA ALA A 413 -9.21 9.34 11.63
C ALA A 413 -9.74 7.90 11.55
N GLU A 414 -8.85 6.91 11.68
CA GLU A 414 -9.16 5.47 11.76
C GLU A 414 -9.96 4.90 10.58
N VAL A 415 -10.05 5.60 9.44
CA VAL A 415 -10.79 5.11 8.26
C VAL A 415 -10.17 3.86 7.66
N THR A 416 -8.88 3.64 7.87
CA THR A 416 -8.16 2.43 7.43
C THR A 416 -8.64 1.17 8.17
N GLU A 417 -9.18 1.32 9.38
CA GLU A 417 -9.84 0.24 10.12
C GLU A 417 -11.34 0.15 9.79
N LEU A 418 -12.00 1.29 9.63
CA LEU A 418 -13.45 1.36 9.36
C LEU A 418 -13.84 0.76 8.00
N ILE A 419 -13.00 0.91 6.97
CA ILE A 419 -13.29 0.42 5.61
C ILE A 419 -13.61 -1.08 5.57
N GLN A 420 -13.12 -1.83 6.56
CA GLN A 420 -13.34 -3.28 6.64
C GLN A 420 -14.83 -3.63 6.76
N GLY A 421 -15.65 -2.82 7.42
CA GLY A 421 -17.09 -3.03 7.51
C GLY A 421 -17.78 -3.02 6.13
N TYR A 422 -17.43 -2.07 5.28
CA TYR A 422 -17.94 -2.01 3.90
C TYR A 422 -17.34 -3.11 3.01
N THR A 423 -16.08 -3.47 3.23
CA THR A 423 -15.46 -4.59 2.49
C THR A 423 -16.17 -5.92 2.77
N ILE A 424 -16.53 -6.18 4.05
CA ILE A 424 -17.33 -7.35 4.42
C ILE A 424 -18.72 -7.28 3.77
N GLY A 425 -19.38 -6.11 3.85
CA GLY A 425 -20.69 -5.90 3.25
C GLY A 425 -20.69 -6.16 1.74
N LYS A 426 -19.71 -5.63 1.01
CA LYS A 426 -19.56 -5.90 -0.43
C LYS A 426 -19.30 -7.38 -0.74
N THR A 427 -18.45 -8.03 0.05
CA THR A 427 -18.14 -9.45 -0.14
C THR A 427 -19.36 -10.34 0.12
N ALA A 428 -20.22 -9.93 1.06
CA ALA A 428 -21.47 -10.61 1.40
C ALA A 428 -22.67 -10.17 0.51
N GLU A 429 -22.43 -9.32 -0.49
CA GLU A 429 -23.45 -8.79 -1.40
C GLU A 429 -24.61 -8.08 -0.67
N LEU A 430 -24.29 -7.38 0.45
CA LEU A 430 -25.29 -6.65 1.20
C LEU A 430 -25.81 -5.44 0.42
N VAL A 431 -27.09 -5.15 0.61
CA VAL A 431 -27.76 -3.96 0.06
C VAL A 431 -27.93 -2.89 1.15
N GLU A 432 -28.37 -1.70 0.75
CA GLU A 432 -28.55 -0.56 1.65
C GLU A 432 -29.43 -0.87 2.88
N ALA A 433 -30.47 -1.70 2.71
CA ALA A 433 -31.38 -2.06 3.79
C ALA A 433 -30.65 -2.82 4.91
N ASP A 434 -29.69 -3.68 4.57
CA ASP A 434 -28.93 -4.45 5.54
C ASP A 434 -28.07 -3.53 6.41
N PHE A 435 -27.40 -2.54 5.79
CA PHE A 435 -26.62 -1.54 6.52
C PHE A 435 -27.52 -0.64 7.39
N MET A 436 -28.71 -0.22 6.88
CA MET A 436 -29.66 0.61 7.63
C MET A 436 -30.25 -0.09 8.86
N HIS A 437 -30.41 -1.42 8.79
CA HIS A 437 -30.95 -2.21 9.89
C HIS A 437 -29.87 -2.76 10.83
N THR A 438 -28.60 -2.64 10.47
CA THR A 438 -27.49 -3.04 11.33
C THR A 438 -27.35 -2.08 12.50
N VAL A 439 -27.24 -2.62 13.72
CA VAL A 439 -27.02 -1.83 14.94
C VAL A 439 -25.53 -1.52 15.06
N PHE A 440 -25.18 -0.24 15.06
CA PHE A 440 -23.82 0.24 15.29
C PHE A 440 -23.61 0.59 16.76
N PRO A 441 -22.46 0.23 17.37
CA PRO A 441 -22.21 0.53 18.78
C PRO A 441 -22.00 2.02 19.02
N HIS A 442 -22.47 2.53 20.16
CA HIS A 442 -22.31 3.92 20.59
C HIS A 442 -21.45 4.04 21.85
N PRO A 443 -20.52 5.02 21.95
CA PRO A 443 -20.10 5.97 20.91
C PRO A 443 -18.91 5.42 20.09
N THR A 444 -19.02 5.43 18.78
CA THR A 444 -17.96 4.98 17.88
C THR A 444 -17.86 5.82 16.61
N LEU A 445 -16.71 5.73 15.92
CA LEU A 445 -16.56 6.28 14.57
C LEU A 445 -17.37 5.48 13.53
N SER A 446 -17.64 4.20 13.78
CA SER A 446 -18.41 3.36 12.85
C SER A 446 -19.87 3.78 12.69
N GLU A 447 -20.46 4.58 13.63
CA GLU A 447 -21.79 5.16 13.46
C GLU A 447 -21.87 6.06 12.21
N MET A 448 -20.76 6.68 11.79
CA MET A 448 -20.72 7.47 10.55
C MET A 448 -20.94 6.62 9.30
N MET A 449 -20.60 5.34 9.35
CA MET A 449 -20.86 4.40 8.26
C MET A 449 -22.38 4.22 8.08
N HIS A 450 -23.12 4.10 9.16
CA HIS A 450 -24.59 4.03 9.15
C HIS A 450 -25.19 5.33 8.60
N GLU A 451 -24.76 6.48 9.12
CA GLU A 451 -25.25 7.80 8.71
C GLU A 451 -24.99 8.09 7.23
N SER A 452 -23.83 7.69 6.71
CA SER A 452 -23.51 7.82 5.28
C SER A 452 -24.48 7.02 4.40
N VAL A 453 -24.85 5.79 4.82
CA VAL A 453 -25.86 4.99 4.12
C VAL A 453 -27.24 5.63 4.20
N LEU A 454 -27.67 6.08 5.38
CA LEU A 454 -28.92 6.82 5.56
C LEU A 454 -28.96 8.07 4.67
N GLY A 455 -27.84 8.80 4.57
CA GLY A 455 -27.68 10.00 3.75
C GLY A 455 -27.93 9.75 2.26
N ALA A 456 -27.50 8.61 1.72
CA ALA A 456 -27.76 8.24 0.32
C ALA A 456 -29.26 8.11 0.00
N TYR A 457 -30.08 7.92 1.01
CA TYR A 457 -31.54 7.72 0.89
C TYR A 457 -32.37 8.82 1.57
N GLY A 458 -31.76 9.95 1.92
CA GLY A 458 -32.45 11.09 2.54
C GLY A 458 -32.98 10.82 3.94
N LYS A 459 -32.35 9.90 4.66
CA LYS A 459 -32.78 9.45 6.03
C LYS A 459 -31.74 9.79 7.11
N MET A 460 -30.74 10.62 6.80
CA MET A 460 -29.71 11.05 7.76
C MET A 460 -30.35 11.67 9.00
N LEU A 461 -29.84 11.36 10.19
CA LEU A 461 -30.45 11.74 11.47
C LEU A 461 -29.67 12.84 12.20
N HIS A 462 -28.35 12.90 12.01
CA HIS A 462 -27.48 13.77 12.81
C HIS A 462 -26.86 14.96 12.04
N MET A 463 -27.39 15.26 10.86
CA MET A 463 -27.01 16.44 10.04
C MET A 463 -28.23 16.99 9.28
#